data_f2036364752b19453287b89316c948fe
#
_entry.id   f2036364752b19453287b89316c948fe
#
_cell.length_a   1.000
_cell.length_b   1.000
_cell.length_c   1.000
_cell.angle_alpha   90.00
_cell.angle_beta   90.00
_cell.angle_gamma   90.00
#
_symmetry.space_group_name_H-M   'P 1'
#
loop_
_entity.id
_entity.type
_entity.pdbx_description
1 polymer ?
#
loop_
_entity_poly.entity_id
_entity_poly.type
_entity_poly.pdbx_seq_one_letter_code
_entity_poly.pdbx_strand_id
1 'polypeptide(L)'
;MPIKTNFSLAVFLAFVCFAQAQADCDGERYRFTSAFDNISVSADHVYGSNVDALGVETDLVFDFYEAEGAPEPDRPLLIMAHGGFFLGGTNDGLDVVPMCEDFARMGYAVASISYRLGIANVFDLENELVKAVWRGVHDSRAAVRYFRKSVAEDGNPWGIDPNRIYLGGVSAGGFIAVHHAYVDDEAEVPANIDQSQPGMGGGLEGNSGNPGYSSEVAGIFNICGALKDADWIESGDEPMVSVHGTADGTVPYATGAVTLLGFPVTEVDGSATLHERADEVGLTHCFVSIEGAGHVPHVDNAGDYDLTLSTVAGALSSWICASYPGQCGAYDYTSGLRQAVSHSVRMYPNPADGGRVTVINPTAAGLVWEARVFDGMGRQVLCRSFTGPEAALDLSGIPAGMYFVEVGAWGWRKRLVVR
;
A
#
# COMPACT_ATOMS: atom_id res chain seq x y z
N MET A 1 44.05 40.93 -10.18
CA MET A 1 43.24 40.75 -8.99
C MET A 1 41.77 40.73 -9.35
N PRO A 2 41.15 39.56 -9.44
CA PRO A 2 39.72 39.46 -9.22
C PRO A 2 39.39 38.11 -8.57
N ILE A 3 39.19 38.09 -7.25
CA ILE A 3 38.64 36.92 -6.54
C ILE A 3 37.50 37.45 -5.64
N LYS A 4 36.37 37.81 -6.23
CA LYS A 4 35.17 38.22 -5.44
C LYS A 4 33.83 37.86 -6.09
N THR A 5 33.79 37.16 -7.21
CA THR A 5 32.51 36.92 -7.93
C THR A 5 31.93 35.52 -7.77
N ASN A 6 32.68 34.55 -7.25
CA ASN A 6 32.17 33.16 -7.21
C ASN A 6 31.48 32.76 -5.90
N PHE A 7 31.56 33.54 -4.84
CA PHE A 7 30.94 33.23 -3.55
C PHE A 7 29.45 33.57 -3.50
N SER A 8 29.02 34.59 -4.26
CA SER A 8 27.61 34.99 -4.29
C SER A 8 26.72 34.02 -5.09
N LEU A 9 27.24 33.37 -6.15
CA LEU A 9 26.46 32.49 -6.99
C LEU A 9 26.19 31.12 -6.33
N ALA A 10 27.18 30.60 -5.58
CA ALA A 10 27.02 29.34 -4.86
C ALA A 10 26.02 29.46 -3.67
N VAL A 11 26.02 30.60 -2.98
CA VAL A 11 25.07 30.86 -1.89
C VAL A 11 23.65 31.03 -2.43
N PHE A 12 23.48 31.64 -3.61
CA PHE A 12 22.17 31.83 -4.22
C PHE A 12 21.57 30.49 -4.74
N LEU A 13 22.40 29.60 -5.30
CA LEU A 13 21.97 28.25 -5.74
C LEU A 13 21.60 27.37 -4.55
N ALA A 14 22.34 27.42 -3.45
CA ALA A 14 22.00 26.68 -2.23
C ALA A 14 20.68 27.19 -1.58
N PHE A 15 20.43 28.50 -1.65
CA PHE A 15 19.22 29.11 -1.11
C PHE A 15 17.96 28.76 -1.97
N VAL A 16 18.11 28.64 -3.29
CA VAL A 16 17.03 28.23 -4.18
C VAL A 16 16.68 26.75 -3.98
N CYS A 17 17.67 25.88 -3.78
CA CYS A 17 17.40 24.46 -3.45
C CYS A 17 16.68 24.28 -2.10
N PHE A 18 17.06 25.06 -1.08
CA PHE A 18 16.36 25.02 0.21
C PHE A 18 14.93 25.58 0.15
N ALA A 19 14.68 26.59 -0.68
CA ALA A 19 13.34 27.15 -0.84
C ALA A 19 12.40 26.23 -1.60
N GLN A 20 12.87 25.45 -2.55
CA GLN A 20 12.07 24.46 -3.27
C GLN A 20 11.72 23.27 -2.40
N ALA A 21 12.66 22.72 -1.62
CA ALA A 21 12.40 21.64 -0.68
C ALA A 21 11.36 22.01 0.41
N GLN A 22 11.19 23.31 0.69
CA GLN A 22 10.22 23.79 1.67
C GLN A 22 8.83 24.06 1.07
N ALA A 23 8.72 24.20 -0.25
CA ALA A 23 7.43 24.44 -0.91
C ALA A 23 6.54 23.19 -0.96
N ASP A 24 7.13 21.98 -0.93
CA ASP A 24 6.40 20.70 -0.96
C ASP A 24 5.82 20.32 0.40
N CYS A 25 6.35 20.88 1.51
CA CYS A 25 5.91 20.64 2.88
C CYS A 25 5.09 21.83 3.40
N ASP A 26 3.94 22.06 2.78
CA ASP A 26 3.05 23.21 3.03
C ASP A 26 2.13 23.05 4.25
N GLY A 27 2.17 21.87 4.90
CA GLY A 27 1.30 21.51 6.03
C GLY A 27 0.09 20.65 5.64
N GLU A 28 -0.26 20.61 4.35
CA GLU A 28 -1.40 19.87 3.80
C GLU A 28 -0.95 18.60 3.05
N ARG A 29 0.01 18.74 2.14
CA ARG A 29 0.51 17.64 1.32
C ARG A 29 1.12 16.53 2.17
N TYR A 30 0.98 15.32 1.69
CA TYR A 30 1.48 14.07 2.28
C TYR A 30 0.83 13.70 3.62
N ARG A 31 -0.17 14.49 4.07
CA ARG A 31 -0.85 14.31 5.35
C ARG A 31 -2.37 14.19 5.23
N PHE A 32 -2.98 14.97 4.34
CA PHE A 32 -4.43 15.09 4.29
C PHE A 32 -4.98 14.73 2.91
N THR A 33 -6.05 13.94 2.88
CA THR A 33 -6.76 13.58 1.64
C THR A 33 -7.48 14.77 0.99
N SER A 34 -7.58 15.88 1.73
CA SER A 34 -8.10 17.15 1.21
C SER A 34 -7.10 17.98 0.41
N ALA A 35 -5.83 17.57 0.33
CA ALA A 35 -4.82 18.28 -0.43
C ALA A 35 -5.18 18.35 -1.92
N PHE A 36 -5.80 17.29 -2.47
CA PHE A 36 -6.28 17.25 -3.84
C PHE A 36 -7.68 16.63 -3.94
N ASP A 37 -8.55 17.27 -4.73
CA ASP A 37 -9.94 16.84 -4.90
C ASP A 37 -10.10 15.61 -5.79
N ASN A 38 -9.33 15.54 -6.89
CA ASN A 38 -9.43 14.52 -7.92
C ASN A 38 -8.10 13.80 -8.12
N ILE A 39 -8.21 12.55 -8.54
CA ILE A 39 -7.08 11.71 -8.93
C ILE A 39 -7.30 11.18 -10.35
N SER A 40 -6.21 10.89 -11.03
CA SER A 40 -6.20 10.09 -12.26
C SER A 40 -5.55 8.74 -12.00
N VAL A 41 -6.01 7.73 -12.72
CA VAL A 41 -5.47 6.37 -12.67
C VAL A 41 -5.14 5.95 -14.09
N SER A 42 -3.91 5.47 -14.29
CA SER A 42 -3.50 4.81 -15.54
C SER A 42 -3.04 3.39 -15.23
N ALA A 43 -3.51 2.41 -15.99
CA ALA A 43 -3.40 1.00 -15.66
C ALA A 43 -2.48 0.22 -16.60
N ASP A 44 -2.09 -0.99 -16.17
CA ASP A 44 -1.39 -2.01 -16.97
C ASP A 44 -0.03 -1.58 -17.53
N HIS A 45 0.73 -0.76 -16.78
CA HIS A 45 2.08 -0.39 -17.17
C HIS A 45 3.07 -1.50 -16.83
N VAL A 46 3.83 -1.99 -17.81
CA VAL A 46 4.82 -3.06 -17.60
C VAL A 46 6.11 -2.48 -17.01
N TYR A 47 6.55 -3.02 -15.85
CA TYR A 47 7.82 -2.65 -15.23
C TYR A 47 8.92 -3.72 -15.33
N GLY A 48 8.55 -4.93 -15.70
CA GLY A 48 9.48 -6.04 -15.85
C GLY A 48 8.78 -7.31 -16.30
N SER A 49 9.53 -8.39 -16.40
CA SER A 49 9.00 -9.74 -16.61
C SER A 49 9.94 -10.78 -16.03
N ASN A 50 9.42 -11.93 -15.66
CA ASN A 50 10.21 -13.10 -15.28
C ASN A 50 9.36 -14.36 -15.26
N VAL A 51 10.01 -15.51 -15.09
CA VAL A 51 9.35 -16.82 -15.04
C VAL A 51 8.68 -17.03 -13.69
N ASP A 52 7.39 -17.38 -13.69
CA ASP A 52 6.58 -17.64 -12.50
C ASP A 52 6.86 -19.03 -11.86
N ALA A 53 6.08 -19.40 -10.85
CA ALA A 53 6.18 -20.67 -10.14
C ALA A 53 5.92 -21.90 -11.03
N LEU A 54 5.19 -21.74 -12.12
CA LEU A 54 4.83 -22.81 -13.06
C LEU A 54 5.71 -22.85 -14.30
N GLY A 55 6.74 -22.00 -14.38
CA GLY A 55 7.67 -21.92 -15.49
C GLY A 55 7.16 -21.09 -16.67
N VAL A 56 6.17 -20.22 -16.45
CA VAL A 56 5.60 -19.35 -17.49
C VAL A 56 6.19 -17.95 -17.37
N GLU A 57 6.65 -17.38 -18.50
CA GLU A 57 7.04 -15.96 -18.56
C GLU A 57 5.84 -15.08 -18.26
N THR A 58 5.96 -14.20 -17.28
CA THR A 58 4.89 -13.37 -16.78
C THR A 58 5.32 -11.91 -16.77
N ASP A 59 4.53 -11.05 -17.41
CA ASP A 59 4.71 -9.61 -17.34
C ASP A 59 4.32 -9.11 -15.93
N LEU A 60 5.13 -8.19 -15.43
CA LEU A 60 4.93 -7.53 -14.15
C LEU A 60 4.38 -6.14 -14.42
N VAL A 61 3.17 -5.87 -13.94
CA VAL A 61 2.46 -4.63 -14.24
C VAL A 61 2.19 -3.80 -12.99
N PHE A 62 1.92 -2.52 -13.19
CA PHE A 62 1.42 -1.63 -12.14
C PHE A 62 0.33 -0.72 -12.67
N ASP A 63 -0.55 -0.31 -11.75
CA ASP A 63 -1.47 0.80 -11.94
C ASP A 63 -0.92 2.01 -11.21
N PHE A 64 -0.99 3.17 -11.87
CA PHE A 64 -0.43 4.41 -11.36
C PHE A 64 -1.53 5.39 -10.99
N TYR A 65 -1.48 5.88 -9.75
CA TYR A 65 -2.44 6.80 -9.16
C TYR A 65 -1.74 8.13 -8.89
N GLU A 66 -2.35 9.24 -9.28
CA GLU A 66 -1.82 10.57 -9.04
C GLU A 66 -2.92 11.63 -8.90
N ALA A 67 -2.61 12.73 -8.22
CA ALA A 67 -3.53 13.86 -8.12
C ALA A 67 -3.69 14.57 -9.47
N GLU A 68 -4.93 14.86 -9.88
CA GLU A 68 -5.20 15.64 -11.10
C GLU A 68 -4.79 17.10 -10.93
N GLY A 69 -4.13 17.63 -11.95
CA GLY A 69 -3.79 19.06 -12.03
C GLY A 69 -2.61 19.49 -11.17
N ALA A 70 -1.92 18.56 -10.53
CA ALA A 70 -0.67 18.82 -9.85
C ALA A 70 0.46 17.95 -10.43
N PRO A 71 0.90 18.17 -11.67
CA PRO A 71 2.14 17.60 -12.15
C PRO A 71 3.30 18.36 -11.51
N GLU A 72 3.52 18.13 -10.22
CA GLU A 72 4.73 18.58 -9.57
C GLU A 72 5.80 17.56 -9.92
N PRO A 73 6.93 17.94 -10.51
CA PRO A 73 8.08 17.06 -10.61
C PRO A 73 8.60 16.75 -9.20
N ASP A 74 9.23 15.59 -9.03
CA ASP A 74 9.92 15.19 -7.80
C ASP A 74 8.98 14.84 -6.60
N ARG A 75 7.81 14.26 -6.86
CA ARG A 75 6.91 13.72 -5.82
C ARG A 75 7.50 12.46 -5.16
N PRO A 76 7.27 12.24 -3.85
CA PRO A 76 7.51 10.93 -3.25
C PRO A 76 6.68 9.86 -3.96
N LEU A 77 7.30 8.71 -4.24
CA LEU A 77 6.63 7.55 -4.81
C LEU A 77 6.33 6.54 -3.72
N LEU A 78 5.10 6.06 -3.64
CA LEU A 78 4.71 4.89 -2.88
C LEU A 78 4.51 3.71 -3.82
N ILE A 79 5.22 2.61 -3.59
CA ILE A 79 4.97 1.34 -4.27
C ILE A 79 4.17 0.46 -3.31
N MET A 80 2.98 0.03 -3.74
CA MET A 80 2.04 -0.77 -2.96
C MET A 80 1.95 -2.18 -3.52
N ALA A 81 2.24 -3.19 -2.71
CA ALA A 81 2.08 -4.60 -3.05
C ALA A 81 0.84 -5.19 -2.35
N HIS A 82 0.00 -5.90 -3.11
CA HIS A 82 -1.24 -6.49 -2.62
C HIS A 82 -1.03 -7.73 -1.75
N GLY A 83 -2.06 -8.13 -1.00
CA GLY A 83 -2.12 -9.38 -0.25
C GLY A 83 -2.49 -10.59 -1.12
N GLY A 84 -2.83 -11.73 -0.47
CA GLY A 84 -3.34 -12.90 -1.17
C GLY A 84 -2.50 -14.16 -1.03
N PHE A 85 -1.64 -14.23 -0.02
CA PHE A 85 -0.85 -15.41 0.34
C PHE A 85 0.07 -15.92 -0.78
N PHE A 86 0.47 -15.06 -1.72
CA PHE A 86 1.18 -15.42 -2.96
C PHE A 86 0.45 -16.41 -3.87
N LEU A 87 -0.82 -16.71 -3.59
CA LEU A 87 -1.68 -17.61 -4.37
C LEU A 87 -2.68 -16.85 -5.23
N GLY A 88 -2.97 -15.62 -4.91
CA GLY A 88 -3.94 -14.77 -5.57
C GLY A 88 -3.73 -13.30 -5.21
N GLY A 89 -4.71 -12.46 -5.56
CA GLY A 89 -4.62 -11.02 -5.42
C GLY A 89 -4.20 -10.36 -6.74
N THR A 90 -4.40 -9.06 -6.80
CA THR A 90 -4.13 -8.23 -7.99
C THR A 90 -3.80 -6.81 -7.55
N ASN A 91 -3.08 -6.05 -8.37
CA ASN A 91 -2.75 -4.64 -8.14
C ASN A 91 -3.99 -3.71 -8.10
N ASP A 92 -5.14 -4.18 -8.55
CA ASP A 92 -6.45 -3.52 -8.43
C ASP A 92 -7.32 -4.11 -7.29
N GLY A 93 -6.71 -4.83 -6.35
CA GLY A 93 -7.38 -5.47 -5.21
C GLY A 93 -7.97 -4.47 -4.22
N LEU A 94 -9.05 -4.89 -3.53
CA LEU A 94 -9.73 -4.04 -2.52
C LEU A 94 -8.89 -3.78 -1.27
N ASP A 95 -7.86 -4.55 -1.06
CA ASP A 95 -6.92 -4.39 0.05
C ASP A 95 -5.91 -3.27 -0.18
N VAL A 96 -5.70 -2.84 -1.43
CA VAL A 96 -4.72 -1.81 -1.78
C VAL A 96 -5.33 -0.56 -2.44
N VAL A 97 -6.31 -0.71 -3.33
CA VAL A 97 -6.86 0.40 -4.13
C VAL A 97 -7.35 1.58 -3.30
N PRO A 98 -8.14 1.41 -2.21
CA PRO A 98 -8.60 2.55 -1.42
C PRO A 98 -7.45 3.37 -0.83
N MET A 99 -6.38 2.70 -0.38
CA MET A 99 -5.20 3.38 0.15
C MET A 99 -4.41 4.07 -0.96
N CYS A 100 -4.26 3.46 -2.14
CA CYS A 100 -3.63 4.08 -3.31
C CYS A 100 -4.33 5.39 -3.71
N GLU A 101 -5.67 5.37 -3.74
CA GLU A 101 -6.47 6.56 -4.03
C GLU A 101 -6.29 7.67 -2.99
N ASP A 102 -6.31 7.31 -1.70
CA ASP A 102 -6.18 8.29 -0.62
C ASP A 102 -4.76 8.86 -0.55
N PHE A 103 -3.71 8.05 -0.74
CA PHE A 103 -2.35 8.55 -0.85
C PHE A 103 -2.17 9.46 -2.08
N ALA A 104 -2.78 9.14 -3.22
CA ALA A 104 -2.77 10.03 -4.38
C ALA A 104 -3.46 11.38 -4.07
N ARG A 105 -4.59 11.38 -3.32
CA ARG A 105 -5.23 12.62 -2.84
C ARG A 105 -4.36 13.41 -1.86
N MET A 106 -3.47 12.75 -1.15
CA MET A 106 -2.46 13.42 -0.30
C MET A 106 -1.30 14.02 -1.10
N GLY A 107 -1.20 13.74 -2.42
CA GLY A 107 -0.17 14.27 -3.32
C GLY A 107 1.01 13.36 -3.56
N TYR A 108 0.97 12.11 -3.10
CA TYR A 108 1.95 11.10 -3.50
C TYR A 108 1.74 10.67 -4.96
N ALA A 109 2.81 10.26 -5.62
CA ALA A 109 2.72 9.35 -6.74
C ALA A 109 2.59 7.93 -6.18
N VAL A 110 1.66 7.12 -6.67
CA VAL A 110 1.42 5.77 -6.12
C VAL A 110 1.40 4.75 -7.24
N ALA A 111 2.18 3.69 -7.10
CA ALA A 111 2.19 2.55 -8.01
C ALA A 111 1.72 1.29 -7.27
N SER A 112 0.55 0.78 -7.62
CA SER A 112 0.08 -0.52 -7.15
C SER A 112 0.64 -1.60 -8.07
N ILE A 113 1.51 -2.47 -7.56
CA ILE A 113 2.24 -3.46 -8.38
C ILE A 113 1.61 -4.85 -8.31
N SER A 114 1.60 -5.56 -9.44
CA SER A 114 1.54 -7.01 -9.46
C SER A 114 2.92 -7.60 -9.15
N TYR A 115 2.97 -8.84 -8.75
CA TYR A 115 4.19 -9.61 -8.58
C TYR A 115 3.91 -11.08 -8.90
N ARG A 116 4.93 -11.89 -9.16
CA ARG A 116 4.76 -13.29 -9.55
C ARG A 116 4.14 -14.12 -8.44
N LEU A 117 2.98 -14.65 -8.72
CA LEU A 117 2.22 -15.53 -7.84
C LEU A 117 2.54 -17.01 -8.11
N GLY A 118 2.03 -17.86 -7.25
CA GLY A 118 1.98 -19.29 -7.42
C GLY A 118 2.88 -20.08 -6.48
N ILE A 119 2.37 -21.27 -6.19
CA ILE A 119 3.02 -22.33 -5.42
C ILE A 119 3.02 -23.57 -6.32
N ALA A 120 4.21 -24.05 -6.70
CA ALA A 120 4.32 -25.16 -7.65
C ALA A 120 4.00 -26.53 -7.00
N ASN A 121 4.27 -26.68 -5.71
CA ASN A 121 4.09 -27.94 -5.00
C ASN A 121 3.38 -27.73 -3.64
N VAL A 122 2.08 -28.00 -3.60
CA VAL A 122 1.28 -27.87 -2.38
C VAL A 122 1.64 -28.87 -1.27
N PHE A 123 2.42 -29.92 -1.57
CA PHE A 123 2.91 -30.89 -0.59
C PHE A 123 4.22 -30.45 0.09
N ASP A 124 4.82 -29.36 -0.37
CA ASP A 124 6.04 -28.75 0.19
C ASP A 124 5.82 -27.25 0.42
N LEU A 125 4.71 -26.92 1.07
CA LEU A 125 4.19 -25.57 1.19
C LEU A 125 5.16 -24.59 1.85
N GLU A 126 5.93 -25.05 2.85
CA GLU A 126 6.94 -24.24 3.53
C GLU A 126 8.01 -23.73 2.55
N ASN A 127 8.67 -24.65 1.83
CA ASN A 127 9.70 -24.27 0.86
C ASN A 127 9.14 -23.43 -0.30
N GLU A 128 7.93 -23.73 -0.74
CA GLU A 128 7.29 -22.98 -1.82
C GLU A 128 6.89 -21.56 -1.39
N LEU A 129 6.50 -21.37 -0.13
CA LEU A 129 6.21 -20.04 0.40
C LEU A 129 7.48 -19.19 0.45
N VAL A 130 8.61 -19.75 0.91
CA VAL A 130 9.92 -19.06 0.87
C VAL A 130 10.29 -18.65 -0.55
N LYS A 131 10.11 -19.54 -1.54
CA LYS A 131 10.34 -19.21 -2.95
C LYS A 131 9.40 -18.14 -3.48
N ALA A 132 8.15 -18.13 -3.02
CA ALA A 132 7.15 -17.13 -3.43
C ALA A 132 7.51 -15.74 -2.89
N VAL A 133 7.92 -15.63 -1.61
CA VAL A 133 8.45 -14.39 -1.03
C VAL A 133 9.67 -13.92 -1.84
N TRP A 134 10.62 -14.81 -2.14
CA TRP A 134 11.83 -14.49 -2.90
C TRP A 134 11.51 -13.91 -4.29
N ARG A 135 10.56 -14.53 -5.02
CA ARG A 135 10.08 -13.99 -6.30
C ARG A 135 9.48 -12.60 -6.13
N GLY A 136 8.63 -12.40 -5.12
CA GLY A 136 8.01 -11.11 -4.83
C GLY A 136 9.02 -10.01 -4.50
N VAL A 137 10.08 -10.33 -3.73
CA VAL A 137 11.19 -9.41 -3.44
C VAL A 137 11.94 -9.02 -4.73
N HIS A 138 12.29 -9.98 -5.58
CA HIS A 138 12.93 -9.69 -6.86
C HIS A 138 12.09 -8.79 -7.78
N ASP A 139 10.76 -8.99 -7.76
CA ASP A 139 9.83 -8.21 -8.55
C ASP A 139 9.67 -6.78 -7.99
N SER A 140 9.57 -6.63 -6.67
CA SER A 140 9.53 -5.30 -6.03
C SER A 140 10.84 -4.51 -6.25
N ARG A 141 12.01 -5.18 -6.21
CA ARG A 141 13.30 -4.57 -6.54
C ARG A 141 13.34 -4.12 -8.01
N ALA A 142 12.80 -4.92 -8.93
CA ALA A 142 12.69 -4.53 -10.35
C ALA A 142 11.75 -3.33 -10.54
N ALA A 143 10.67 -3.19 -9.75
CA ALA A 143 9.77 -2.04 -9.79
C ALA A 143 10.49 -0.76 -9.33
N VAL A 144 11.22 -0.80 -8.22
CA VAL A 144 12.03 0.34 -7.76
C VAL A 144 13.05 0.76 -8.82
N ARG A 145 13.76 -0.21 -9.40
CA ARG A 145 14.73 0.06 -10.48
C ARG A 145 14.07 0.63 -11.74
N TYR A 146 12.86 0.19 -12.09
CA TYR A 146 12.08 0.73 -13.21
C TYR A 146 11.83 2.24 -13.04
N PHE A 147 11.36 2.64 -11.87
CA PHE A 147 11.09 4.05 -11.60
C PHE A 147 12.36 4.90 -11.62
N ARG A 148 13.47 4.43 -11.06
CA ARG A 148 14.77 5.13 -11.16
C ARG A 148 15.28 5.25 -12.58
N LYS A 149 15.15 4.18 -13.36
CA LYS A 149 15.50 4.19 -14.77
C LYS A 149 14.66 5.19 -15.56
N SER A 150 13.35 5.24 -15.33
CA SER A 150 12.45 6.17 -16.02
C SER A 150 12.80 7.64 -15.75
N VAL A 151 13.28 7.97 -14.55
CA VAL A 151 13.82 9.29 -14.25
C VAL A 151 15.10 9.56 -15.03
N ALA A 152 16.01 8.60 -15.07
CA ALA A 152 17.33 8.78 -15.67
C ALA A 152 17.32 8.77 -17.21
N GLU A 153 16.48 7.94 -17.83
CA GLU A 153 16.50 7.68 -19.27
C GLU A 153 15.29 8.25 -20.03
N ASP A 154 14.10 8.31 -19.39
CA ASP A 154 12.83 8.62 -20.06
C ASP A 154 12.30 10.02 -19.73
N GLY A 155 13.07 10.85 -19.02
CA GLY A 155 12.71 12.23 -18.70
C GLY A 155 11.66 12.34 -17.58
N ASN A 156 11.60 11.35 -16.67
CA ASN A 156 10.72 11.32 -15.50
C ASN A 156 9.21 11.41 -15.84
N PRO A 157 8.67 10.48 -16.62
CA PRO A 157 7.27 10.54 -17.05
C PRO A 157 6.28 10.41 -15.88
N TRP A 158 6.72 9.89 -14.73
CA TRP A 158 5.93 9.70 -13.52
C TRP A 158 6.03 10.87 -12.52
N GLY A 159 6.87 11.87 -12.80
CA GLY A 159 7.06 13.05 -11.95
C GLY A 159 7.49 12.71 -10.52
N ILE A 160 8.38 11.74 -10.36
CA ILE A 160 8.80 11.25 -9.04
C ILE A 160 10.21 11.71 -8.66
N ASP A 161 10.48 11.75 -7.35
CA ASP A 161 11.85 11.87 -6.82
C ASP A 161 12.46 10.46 -6.66
N PRO A 162 13.54 10.12 -7.38
CA PRO A 162 14.16 8.80 -7.30
C PRO A 162 14.81 8.50 -5.94
N ASN A 163 14.95 9.50 -5.05
CA ASN A 163 15.49 9.35 -3.70
C ASN A 163 14.37 9.22 -2.63
N ARG A 164 13.11 9.42 -3.00
CA ARG A 164 11.95 9.34 -2.11
C ARG A 164 10.98 8.28 -2.58
N ILE A 165 11.49 7.05 -2.75
CA ILE A 165 10.70 5.86 -3.08
C ILE A 165 10.49 5.05 -1.81
N TYR A 166 9.23 4.80 -1.47
CA TYR A 166 8.80 4.00 -0.33
C TYR A 166 8.08 2.76 -0.83
N LEU A 167 8.31 1.63 -0.18
CA LEU A 167 7.68 0.36 -0.53
C LEU A 167 6.84 -0.13 0.64
N GLY A 168 5.68 -0.66 0.35
CA GLY A 168 4.88 -1.31 1.36
C GLY A 168 3.84 -2.23 0.78
N GLY A 169 3.02 -2.79 1.66
CA GLY A 169 1.96 -3.67 1.22
C GLY A 169 1.21 -4.32 2.36
N VAL A 170 0.27 -5.16 1.94
CA VAL A 170 -0.69 -5.82 2.81
C VAL A 170 -0.40 -7.32 2.84
N SER A 171 -0.31 -7.95 4.03
CA SER A 171 -0.15 -9.40 4.15
C SER A 171 1.06 -9.90 3.35
N ALA A 172 0.87 -10.65 2.27
CA ALA A 172 1.96 -11.08 1.37
C ALA A 172 2.78 -9.89 0.83
N GLY A 173 2.13 -8.75 0.52
CA GLY A 173 2.81 -7.51 0.15
C GLY A 173 3.62 -6.91 1.30
N GLY A 174 3.16 -7.05 2.54
CA GLY A 174 3.92 -6.70 3.74
C GLY A 174 5.18 -7.56 3.89
N PHE A 175 5.08 -8.88 3.65
CA PHE A 175 6.25 -9.75 3.58
C PHE A 175 7.25 -9.28 2.54
N ILE A 176 6.78 -8.93 1.34
CA ILE A 176 7.66 -8.39 0.29
C ILE A 176 8.39 -7.15 0.78
N ALA A 177 7.67 -6.21 1.41
CA ALA A 177 8.26 -4.94 1.85
C ALA A 177 9.37 -5.13 2.92
N VAL A 178 9.11 -5.94 3.96
CA VAL A 178 10.10 -6.16 5.01
C VAL A 178 11.30 -6.99 4.54
N HIS A 179 11.09 -8.00 3.66
CA HIS A 179 12.21 -8.76 3.09
C HIS A 179 12.98 -7.95 2.04
N HIS A 180 12.33 -7.03 1.33
CA HIS A 180 13.01 -6.12 0.40
C HIS A 180 14.02 -5.23 1.13
N ALA A 181 13.61 -4.67 2.27
CA ALA A 181 14.43 -3.74 3.04
C ALA A 181 15.54 -4.45 3.83
N TYR A 182 15.23 -5.59 4.47
CA TYR A 182 16.08 -6.18 5.50
C TYR A 182 16.78 -7.48 5.08
N VAL A 183 16.64 -7.94 3.85
CA VAL A 183 17.46 -9.00 3.28
C VAL A 183 18.49 -8.36 2.36
N ASP A 184 19.61 -7.96 2.89
CA ASP A 184 20.64 -7.19 2.18
C ASP A 184 22.03 -7.87 2.19
N ASP A 185 22.21 -8.96 2.94
CA ASP A 185 23.40 -9.81 2.90
C ASP A 185 23.08 -11.15 2.21
N GLU A 186 24.02 -11.63 1.37
CA GLU A 186 23.92 -12.94 0.72
C GLU A 186 23.80 -14.11 1.72
N ALA A 187 24.24 -13.94 2.96
CA ALA A 187 24.11 -14.94 4.03
C ALA A 187 22.66 -15.11 4.52
N GLU A 188 21.80 -14.13 4.27
CA GLU A 188 20.37 -14.13 4.62
C GLU A 188 19.49 -14.79 3.55
N VAL A 189 20.07 -15.08 2.40
CA VAL A 189 19.37 -15.82 1.34
C VAL A 189 19.03 -17.21 1.87
N PRO A 190 17.73 -17.59 1.91
CA PRO A 190 17.34 -18.89 2.44
C PRO A 190 18.01 -20.05 1.72
N ALA A 191 18.54 -21.02 2.46
CA ALA A 191 19.36 -22.12 1.95
C ALA A 191 18.61 -23.03 0.93
N ASN A 192 17.28 -22.96 0.90
CA ASN A 192 16.43 -23.69 -0.04
C ASN A 192 16.17 -22.92 -1.35
N ILE A 193 16.75 -21.72 -1.50
CA ILE A 193 16.70 -20.96 -2.74
C ILE A 193 17.79 -21.44 -3.69
N ASP A 194 17.39 -22.18 -4.72
CA ASP A 194 18.28 -22.56 -5.81
C ASP A 194 18.22 -21.50 -6.92
N GLN A 195 19.19 -20.62 -6.92
CA GLN A 195 19.28 -19.51 -7.87
C GLN A 195 19.55 -19.96 -9.33
N SER A 196 19.85 -21.23 -9.57
CA SER A 196 19.99 -21.79 -10.93
C SER A 196 18.63 -22.09 -11.59
N GLN A 197 17.56 -22.14 -10.82
CA GLN A 197 16.22 -22.37 -11.33
C GLN A 197 15.68 -21.14 -12.08
N PRO A 198 14.89 -21.34 -13.15
CA PRO A 198 14.24 -20.24 -13.87
C PRO A 198 13.43 -19.35 -12.91
N GLY A 199 13.59 -18.03 -13.06
CA GLY A 199 12.89 -17.04 -12.25
C GLY A 199 13.42 -16.83 -10.84
N MET A 200 14.45 -17.56 -10.39
CA MET A 200 15.00 -17.48 -9.03
C MET A 200 16.40 -16.85 -8.96
N GLY A 201 17.06 -16.65 -10.09
CA GLY A 201 18.43 -16.15 -10.16
C GLY A 201 18.54 -14.63 -10.10
N GLY A 202 19.81 -14.17 -10.02
CA GLY A 202 20.15 -12.74 -10.00
C GLY A 202 20.64 -12.22 -8.65
N GLY A 203 21.00 -13.11 -7.71
CA GLY A 203 21.44 -12.75 -6.36
C GLY A 203 20.32 -12.06 -5.60
N LEU A 204 20.68 -11.19 -4.67
CA LEU A 204 19.73 -10.36 -3.91
C LEU A 204 18.86 -9.50 -4.82
N GLU A 205 19.44 -8.90 -5.87
CA GLU A 205 18.75 -7.97 -6.76
C GLU A 205 17.71 -8.62 -7.67
N GLY A 206 17.85 -9.90 -7.96
CA GLY A 206 17.01 -10.58 -8.94
C GLY A 206 17.21 -10.10 -10.38
N ASN A 207 16.53 -10.76 -11.30
CA ASN A 207 16.61 -10.48 -12.74
C ASN A 207 15.25 -10.19 -13.38
N SER A 208 14.28 -9.71 -12.62
CA SER A 208 12.92 -9.37 -13.10
C SER A 208 12.85 -8.07 -13.93
N GLY A 209 13.97 -7.34 -14.07
CA GLY A 209 14.07 -6.19 -14.97
C GLY A 209 14.97 -5.06 -14.46
N ASN A 210 15.27 -4.13 -15.36
CA ASN A 210 15.91 -2.83 -15.12
C ASN A 210 17.27 -2.90 -14.37
N PRO A 211 18.23 -3.73 -14.81
CA PRO A 211 19.52 -3.86 -14.13
C PRO A 211 20.33 -2.57 -14.21
N GLY A 212 21.22 -2.34 -13.21
CA GLY A 212 22.13 -1.20 -13.18
C GLY A 212 21.60 0.03 -12.45
N TYR A 213 20.39 -0.03 -11.90
CA TYR A 213 19.82 0.97 -10.99
C TYR A 213 19.72 0.38 -9.59
N SER A 214 19.80 1.24 -8.55
CA SER A 214 19.60 0.81 -7.16
C SER A 214 18.14 0.41 -6.92
N SER A 215 17.94 -0.61 -6.10
CA SER A 215 16.63 -1.03 -5.59
C SER A 215 16.35 -0.52 -4.17
N GLU A 216 17.28 0.22 -3.54
CA GLU A 216 17.09 0.79 -2.21
C GLU A 216 15.81 1.62 -2.12
N VAL A 217 15.19 1.66 -0.94
CA VAL A 217 14.00 2.46 -0.66
C VAL A 217 14.28 3.45 0.48
N ALA A 218 13.49 4.51 0.58
CA ALA A 218 13.67 5.52 1.64
C ALA A 218 12.95 5.14 2.94
N GLY A 219 12.23 4.03 2.95
CA GLY A 219 11.49 3.50 4.08
C GLY A 219 10.39 2.55 3.62
N ILE A 220 9.84 1.80 4.57
CA ILE A 220 8.81 0.82 4.28
C ILE A 220 7.57 0.98 5.15
N PHE A 221 6.43 0.50 4.64
CA PHE A 221 5.22 0.31 5.44
C PHE A 221 4.70 -1.12 5.31
N ASN A 222 4.36 -1.70 6.43
CA ASN A 222 4.00 -3.10 6.56
C ASN A 222 2.62 -3.25 7.24
N ILE A 223 1.64 -3.76 6.51
CA ILE A 223 0.31 -4.02 7.04
C ILE A 223 0.13 -5.53 7.16
N CYS A 224 0.14 -6.04 8.40
CA CYS A 224 -0.05 -7.47 8.70
C CYS A 224 0.93 -8.41 7.99
N GLY A 225 2.14 -7.98 7.66
CA GLY A 225 3.22 -8.83 7.16
C GLY A 225 4.17 -9.27 8.26
N ALA A 226 5.19 -10.05 7.89
CA ALA A 226 6.20 -10.58 8.80
C ALA A 226 7.53 -10.79 8.07
N LEU A 227 8.64 -10.84 8.83
CA LEU A 227 9.97 -11.17 8.35
C LEU A 227 10.32 -12.61 8.77
N LYS A 228 11.18 -13.26 8.03
CA LYS A 228 11.61 -14.63 8.39
C LYS A 228 12.40 -14.64 9.69
N ASP A 229 13.25 -13.64 9.93
CA ASP A 229 14.11 -13.51 11.09
C ASP A 229 14.30 -12.03 11.42
N ALA A 230 13.87 -11.60 12.60
CA ALA A 230 13.98 -10.21 13.03
C ALA A 230 15.44 -9.75 13.22
N ASP A 231 16.38 -10.68 13.43
CA ASP A 231 17.80 -10.37 13.58
C ASP A 231 18.44 -9.79 12.31
N TRP A 232 17.76 -9.91 11.16
CA TRP A 232 18.17 -9.24 9.91
C TRP A 232 18.00 -7.72 9.95
N ILE A 233 17.21 -7.20 10.90
CA ILE A 233 17.08 -5.75 11.09
C ILE A 233 18.32 -5.24 11.83
N GLU A 234 19.07 -4.33 11.19
CA GLU A 234 20.31 -3.77 11.70
C GLU A 234 20.22 -2.26 11.94
N SER A 235 21.22 -1.70 12.60
CA SER A 235 21.29 -0.25 12.84
C SER A 235 21.70 0.48 11.56
N GLY A 236 20.84 1.34 11.08
CA GLY A 236 21.07 2.14 9.87
C GLY A 236 20.22 1.74 8.69
N ASP A 237 19.43 0.67 8.83
CA ASP A 237 18.47 0.24 7.83
C ASP A 237 17.34 1.27 7.61
N GLU A 238 16.48 0.99 6.66
CA GLU A 238 15.36 1.81 6.28
C GLU A 238 14.31 1.90 7.40
N PRO A 239 13.74 3.09 7.65
CA PRO A 239 12.71 3.27 8.64
C PRO A 239 11.44 2.46 8.28
N MET A 240 10.76 1.94 9.32
CA MET A 240 9.58 1.07 9.19
C MET A 240 8.37 1.64 9.90
N VAL A 241 7.20 1.58 9.24
CA VAL A 241 5.91 1.71 9.92
C VAL A 241 5.09 0.44 9.74
N SER A 242 4.49 -0.06 10.83
CA SER A 242 3.63 -1.24 10.76
C SER A 242 2.29 -1.03 11.44
N VAL A 243 1.26 -1.71 10.91
CA VAL A 243 -0.05 -1.87 11.54
C VAL A 243 -0.42 -3.34 11.53
N HIS A 244 -0.83 -3.88 12.70
CA HIS A 244 -1.12 -5.31 12.83
C HIS A 244 -2.25 -5.55 13.83
N GLY A 245 -3.16 -6.47 13.52
CA GLY A 245 -4.22 -6.90 14.44
C GLY A 245 -3.68 -7.88 15.50
N THR A 246 -3.99 -7.64 16.79
CA THR A 246 -3.46 -8.50 17.88
C THR A 246 -4.06 -9.91 17.90
N ALA A 247 -5.18 -10.14 17.22
CA ALA A 247 -5.83 -11.45 17.08
C ALA A 247 -5.70 -12.02 15.65
N ASP A 248 -4.66 -11.63 14.91
CA ASP A 248 -4.39 -12.15 13.58
C ASP A 248 -4.11 -13.66 13.63
N GLY A 249 -4.98 -14.44 12.99
CA GLY A 249 -4.90 -15.90 12.94
C GLY A 249 -4.23 -16.44 11.67
N THR A 250 -3.75 -15.57 10.80
CA THR A 250 -3.09 -15.91 9.51
C THR A 250 -1.60 -15.64 9.56
N VAL A 251 -1.21 -14.41 9.86
CA VAL A 251 0.16 -13.98 10.07
C VAL A 251 0.33 -13.69 11.55
N PRO A 252 1.30 -14.29 12.25
CA PRO A 252 1.43 -14.10 13.69
C PRO A 252 1.76 -12.62 14.01
N TYR A 253 1.11 -12.09 15.05
CA TYR A 253 1.35 -10.75 15.55
C TYR A 253 2.78 -10.56 16.09
N ALA A 254 3.28 -11.57 16.80
CA ALA A 254 4.66 -11.70 17.29
C ALA A 254 5.32 -12.91 16.59
N THR A 255 6.36 -13.50 17.18
CA THR A 255 6.97 -14.73 16.66
C THR A 255 5.98 -15.88 16.67
N GLY A 256 5.83 -16.58 15.55
CA GLY A 256 4.91 -17.70 15.43
C GLY A 256 4.78 -18.22 14.01
N ALA A 257 3.86 -19.18 13.82
CA ALA A 257 3.67 -19.80 12.53
C ALA A 257 2.64 -19.03 11.65
N VAL A 258 3.01 -18.77 10.41
CA VAL A 258 2.02 -18.40 9.37
C VAL A 258 1.06 -19.55 9.19
N THR A 259 -0.23 -19.24 9.12
CA THR A 259 -1.31 -20.25 9.05
C THR A 259 -2.09 -20.12 7.76
N LEU A 260 -2.17 -21.20 6.99
CA LEU A 260 -3.01 -21.32 5.81
C LEU A 260 -4.15 -22.32 6.07
N LEU A 261 -5.39 -21.88 5.95
CA LEU A 261 -6.59 -22.70 6.20
C LEU A 261 -6.57 -23.43 7.56
N GLY A 262 -5.95 -22.82 8.58
CA GLY A 262 -5.82 -23.39 9.91
C GLY A 262 -4.64 -24.33 10.12
N PHE A 263 -3.79 -24.52 9.11
CA PHE A 263 -2.57 -25.34 9.20
C PHE A 263 -1.33 -24.46 9.28
N PRO A 264 -0.42 -24.68 10.25
CA PRO A 264 0.84 -23.96 10.31
C PRO A 264 1.74 -24.31 9.12
N VAL A 265 2.38 -23.29 8.54
CA VAL A 265 3.25 -23.44 7.36
C VAL A 265 4.72 -23.25 7.73
N THR A 266 5.09 -22.07 8.23
CA THR A 266 6.48 -21.75 8.60
C THR A 266 6.48 -20.73 9.73
N GLU A 267 7.52 -20.76 10.56
CA GLU A 267 7.72 -19.79 11.63
C GLU A 267 8.33 -18.49 11.07
N VAL A 268 7.83 -17.36 11.55
CA VAL A 268 8.24 -16.01 11.18
C VAL A 268 8.10 -15.05 12.35
N ASP A 269 8.70 -13.87 12.25
CA ASP A 269 8.58 -12.78 13.19
C ASP A 269 7.58 -11.74 12.67
N GLY A 270 6.45 -11.62 13.38
CA GLY A 270 5.41 -10.65 13.09
C GLY A 270 5.77 -9.24 13.58
N SER A 271 4.92 -8.28 13.28
CA SER A 271 5.23 -6.87 13.50
C SER A 271 5.65 -6.52 14.94
N ALA A 272 5.09 -7.16 15.96
CA ALA A 272 5.50 -6.88 17.35
C ALA A 272 6.99 -7.21 17.57
N THR A 273 7.44 -8.40 17.14
CA THR A 273 8.85 -8.81 17.26
C THR A 273 9.77 -7.93 16.41
N LEU A 274 9.34 -7.55 15.18
CA LEU A 274 10.14 -6.65 14.34
C LEU A 274 10.35 -5.28 15.00
N HIS A 275 9.33 -4.74 15.65
CA HIS A 275 9.43 -3.44 16.32
C HIS A 275 10.18 -3.51 17.66
N GLU A 276 10.14 -4.62 18.37
CA GLU A 276 11.05 -4.87 19.51
C GLU A 276 12.51 -4.86 19.05
N ARG A 277 12.80 -5.52 17.93
CA ARG A 277 14.14 -5.51 17.34
C ARG A 277 14.56 -4.12 16.86
N ALA A 278 13.65 -3.37 16.23
CA ALA A 278 13.88 -1.98 15.80
C ALA A 278 14.27 -1.06 16.98
N ASP A 279 13.62 -1.23 18.16
CA ASP A 279 13.99 -0.54 19.39
C ASP A 279 15.42 -0.90 19.85
N GLU A 280 15.78 -2.18 19.79
CA GLU A 280 17.10 -2.67 20.21
C GLU A 280 18.25 -2.08 19.38
N VAL A 281 18.06 -1.98 18.07
CA VAL A 281 19.10 -1.48 17.15
C VAL A 281 19.03 0.03 16.92
N GLY A 282 17.98 0.70 17.46
CA GLY A 282 17.77 2.14 17.34
C GLY A 282 17.30 2.57 15.95
N LEU A 283 16.58 1.70 15.26
CA LEU A 283 15.95 2.01 13.98
C LEU A 283 14.80 3.01 14.16
N THR A 284 14.62 3.92 13.20
CA THR A 284 13.43 4.78 13.17
C THR A 284 12.20 3.95 12.79
N HIS A 285 11.21 3.88 13.68
CA HIS A 285 10.03 3.08 13.42
C HIS A 285 8.76 3.63 14.06
N CYS A 286 7.60 3.14 13.58
CA CYS A 286 6.28 3.40 14.15
C CYS A 286 5.45 2.12 14.11
N PHE A 287 4.86 1.74 15.23
CA PHE A 287 4.02 0.55 15.31
C PHE A 287 2.67 0.84 15.96
N VAL A 288 1.61 0.43 15.29
CA VAL A 288 0.25 0.49 15.84
C VAL A 288 -0.39 -0.89 15.84
N SER A 289 -0.76 -1.35 17.02
CA SER A 289 -1.53 -2.57 17.24
C SER A 289 -3.02 -2.26 17.24
N ILE A 290 -3.81 -3.04 16.48
CA ILE A 290 -5.26 -2.96 16.53
C ILE A 290 -5.77 -4.08 17.43
N GLU A 291 -6.19 -3.71 18.63
CA GLU A 291 -6.57 -4.67 19.67
C GLU A 291 -7.80 -5.50 19.28
N GLY A 292 -7.65 -6.83 19.35
CA GLY A 292 -8.69 -7.80 19.00
C GLY A 292 -9.01 -7.92 17.51
N ALA A 293 -8.34 -7.15 16.64
CA ALA A 293 -8.53 -7.26 15.20
C ALA A 293 -7.83 -8.50 14.63
N GLY A 294 -8.44 -9.08 13.61
CA GLY A 294 -7.91 -10.20 12.85
C GLY A 294 -6.95 -9.78 11.75
N HIS A 295 -6.80 -10.67 10.75
CA HIS A 295 -5.96 -10.41 9.59
C HIS A 295 -6.58 -9.35 8.67
N VAL A 296 -5.75 -8.44 8.15
CA VAL A 296 -6.14 -7.35 7.22
C VAL A 296 -7.25 -6.43 7.78
N PRO A 297 -7.07 -5.84 8.98
CA PRO A 297 -8.13 -5.14 9.70
C PRO A 297 -8.68 -3.92 8.95
N HIS A 298 -7.88 -3.25 8.14
CA HIS A 298 -8.28 -2.07 7.36
C HIS A 298 -9.31 -2.37 6.26
N VAL A 299 -9.49 -3.64 5.88
CA VAL A 299 -10.54 -4.05 4.93
C VAL A 299 -11.85 -4.34 5.67
N ASP A 300 -11.78 -4.74 6.93
CA ASP A 300 -12.94 -5.23 7.68
C ASP A 300 -13.85 -4.12 8.20
N ASN A 301 -13.30 -2.99 8.58
CA ASN A 301 -14.08 -1.85 9.05
C ASN A 301 -13.41 -0.49 8.80
N ALA A 302 -14.23 0.56 8.73
CA ALA A 302 -13.77 1.90 8.41
C ALA A 302 -12.86 2.51 9.50
N GLY A 303 -13.08 2.19 10.78
CA GLY A 303 -12.25 2.72 11.87
C GLY A 303 -10.82 2.17 11.82
N ASP A 304 -10.67 0.89 11.50
CA ASP A 304 -9.35 0.28 11.35
C ASP A 304 -8.68 0.74 10.05
N TYR A 305 -9.46 1.01 9.00
CA TYR A 305 -8.96 1.67 7.79
C TYR A 305 -8.38 3.06 8.12
N ASP A 306 -9.16 3.91 8.79
CA ASP A 306 -8.77 5.27 9.16
C ASP A 306 -7.51 5.25 10.05
N LEU A 307 -7.44 4.33 11.00
CA LEU A 307 -6.26 4.15 11.86
C LEU A 307 -5.03 3.70 11.05
N THR A 308 -5.21 2.74 10.14
CA THR A 308 -4.11 2.23 9.30
C THR A 308 -3.59 3.33 8.37
N LEU A 309 -4.48 3.98 7.62
CA LEU A 309 -4.10 5.04 6.69
C LEU A 309 -3.41 6.21 7.40
N SER A 310 -3.99 6.69 8.52
CA SER A 310 -3.40 7.79 9.28
C SER A 310 -2.05 7.43 9.88
N THR A 311 -1.88 6.20 10.37
CA THR A 311 -0.59 5.74 10.92
C THR A 311 0.50 5.75 9.84
N VAL A 312 0.21 5.14 8.68
CA VAL A 312 1.18 5.09 7.57
C VAL A 312 1.47 6.50 7.05
N ALA A 313 0.43 7.31 6.77
CA ALA A 313 0.60 8.68 6.29
C ALA A 313 1.37 9.57 7.30
N GLY A 314 1.10 9.41 8.60
CA GLY A 314 1.79 10.15 9.67
C GLY A 314 3.29 9.86 9.71
N ALA A 315 3.67 8.59 9.63
CA ALA A 315 5.06 8.19 9.60
C ALA A 315 5.75 8.69 8.30
N LEU A 316 5.21 8.33 7.14
CA LEU A 316 5.78 8.71 5.84
C LEU A 316 5.94 10.23 5.70
N SER A 317 4.90 11.01 6.04
CA SER A 317 4.98 12.46 5.92
C SER A 317 6.05 13.08 6.82
N SER A 318 6.30 12.51 8.00
CA SER A 318 7.37 12.96 8.90
C SER A 318 8.77 12.64 8.37
N TRP A 319 8.93 11.53 7.66
CA TRP A 319 10.21 11.19 7.00
C TRP A 319 10.47 12.06 5.76
N ILE A 320 9.41 12.44 5.04
CA ILE A 320 9.49 13.31 3.86
C ILE A 320 9.71 14.76 4.27
N CYS A 321 9.00 15.23 5.29
CA CYS A 321 8.96 16.63 5.71
C CYS A 321 9.43 16.77 7.16
N ALA A 322 10.68 17.14 7.36
CA ALA A 322 11.25 17.33 8.69
C ALA A 322 10.52 18.37 9.57
N SER A 323 9.68 19.23 8.95
CA SER A 323 8.83 20.19 9.66
C SER A 323 7.55 19.58 10.21
N TYR A 324 7.18 18.38 9.77
CA TYR A 324 5.99 17.71 10.27
C TYR A 324 6.31 16.94 11.55
N PRO A 325 5.42 16.99 12.55
CA PRO A 325 5.61 16.17 13.74
C PRO A 325 5.55 14.70 13.36
N GLY A 326 6.52 13.92 13.83
CA GLY A 326 6.43 12.46 13.75
C GLY A 326 5.19 12.01 14.52
N GLN A 327 4.21 11.46 13.81
CA GLN A 327 2.98 10.93 14.40
C GLN A 327 2.94 9.43 14.19
N CYS A 328 2.90 8.71 15.30
CA CYS A 328 2.65 7.28 15.31
C CYS A 328 1.26 7.06 15.90
N GLY A 329 0.33 6.55 15.10
CA GLY A 329 -1.06 6.36 15.48
C GLY A 329 -2.04 7.32 14.83
N ALA A 330 -3.29 7.25 15.24
CA ALA A 330 -4.38 7.99 14.63
C ALA A 330 -4.21 9.51 14.70
N TYR A 331 -4.39 10.17 13.58
CA TYR A 331 -4.66 11.60 13.50
C TYR A 331 -5.78 11.86 12.48
N ASP A 332 -6.42 13.03 12.59
CA ASP A 332 -7.44 13.42 11.62
C ASP A 332 -6.77 13.88 10.32
N TYR A 333 -6.68 12.98 9.33
CA TYR A 333 -6.12 13.24 8.01
C TYR A 333 -7.15 13.84 7.02
N THR A 334 -8.40 14.04 7.49
CA THR A 334 -9.48 14.62 6.67
C THR A 334 -9.67 16.10 6.91
N SER A 335 -8.99 16.69 7.90
CA SER A 335 -9.25 18.05 8.36
C SER A 335 -8.62 19.13 7.49
N GLY A 336 -9.38 19.56 6.57
CA GLY A 336 -9.30 20.81 5.84
C GLY A 336 -10.68 21.20 5.35
N LEU A 337 -11.71 21.26 6.22
CA LEU A 337 -13.12 21.56 5.89
C LEU A 337 -14.02 20.40 5.44
N ARG A 338 -13.54 19.16 5.38
CA ARG A 338 -14.42 17.99 5.15
C ARG A 338 -14.65 17.23 6.45
N GLN A 339 -15.33 17.87 7.40
CA GLN A 339 -15.82 17.20 8.59
C GLN A 339 -16.77 16.06 8.22
N ALA A 340 -16.39 14.85 8.60
CA ALA A 340 -17.27 13.72 8.91
C ALA A 340 -18.41 13.38 7.91
N VAL A 341 -18.10 13.07 6.65
CA VAL A 341 -19.12 12.54 5.75
C VAL A 341 -19.27 11.02 5.89
N SER A 342 -18.21 10.30 6.20
CA SER A 342 -18.25 8.84 6.24
C SER A 342 -19.00 8.24 7.44
N HIS A 343 -19.05 8.92 8.58
CA HIS A 343 -19.76 8.40 9.77
C HIS A 343 -21.27 8.66 9.77
N SER A 344 -21.80 9.42 8.86
CA SER A 344 -23.20 9.75 8.80
C SER A 344 -24.05 8.88 7.87
N VAL A 345 -23.43 8.22 6.89
CA VAL A 345 -24.15 7.33 5.97
C VAL A 345 -24.60 6.06 6.69
N ARG A 346 -25.88 5.75 6.63
CA ARG A 346 -26.50 4.57 7.25
C ARG A 346 -27.22 3.76 6.21
N MET A 347 -27.25 2.44 6.39
CA MET A 347 -27.96 1.53 5.52
C MET A 347 -28.76 0.53 6.35
N TYR A 348 -30.07 0.40 6.07
CA TYR A 348 -30.96 -0.53 6.76
C TYR A 348 -32.21 -0.90 5.91
N PRO A 349 -32.81 -2.06 6.13
CA PRO A 349 -32.30 -3.16 6.94
C PRO A 349 -31.10 -3.83 6.29
N ASN A 350 -30.22 -4.40 7.12
CA ASN A 350 -29.13 -5.25 6.63
C ASN A 350 -28.97 -6.40 7.64
N PRO A 351 -29.35 -7.63 7.28
CA PRO A 351 -29.76 -8.12 5.95
C PRO A 351 -31.01 -7.45 5.36
N ALA A 352 -31.03 -7.31 4.03
CA ALA A 352 -32.17 -6.81 3.28
C ALA A 352 -33.18 -7.94 3.02
N ASP A 353 -34.24 -7.95 3.78
CA ASP A 353 -35.37 -8.86 3.60
C ASP A 353 -36.42 -8.16 2.72
N GLY A 354 -36.89 -8.83 1.66
CA GLY A 354 -37.90 -8.27 0.75
C GLY A 354 -37.37 -7.38 -0.37
N GLY A 355 -36.07 -7.48 -0.70
CA GLY A 355 -35.51 -6.86 -1.91
C GLY A 355 -35.38 -5.33 -1.86
N ARG A 356 -35.36 -4.72 -0.69
CA ARG A 356 -35.19 -3.27 -0.56
C ARG A 356 -34.29 -2.92 0.64
N VAL A 357 -33.43 -1.90 0.44
CA VAL A 357 -32.61 -1.31 1.49
C VAL A 357 -32.68 0.23 1.40
N THR A 358 -32.76 0.89 2.53
CA THR A 358 -32.68 2.35 2.62
C THR A 358 -31.26 2.77 2.94
N VAL A 359 -30.75 3.71 2.18
CA VAL A 359 -29.46 4.40 2.42
C VAL A 359 -29.77 5.82 2.86
N ILE A 360 -29.28 6.22 4.03
CA ILE A 360 -29.33 7.61 4.51
C ILE A 360 -27.95 8.21 4.32
N ASN A 361 -27.90 9.30 3.57
CA ASN A 361 -26.72 10.15 3.39
C ASN A 361 -27.07 11.59 3.80
N PRO A 362 -26.92 11.94 5.08
CA PRO A 362 -27.36 13.24 5.61
C PRO A 362 -26.66 14.44 4.98
N THR A 363 -25.45 14.22 4.41
CA THR A 363 -24.66 15.29 3.79
C THR A 363 -25.06 15.56 2.35
N ALA A 364 -25.90 14.71 1.75
CA ALA A 364 -26.38 14.88 0.39
C ALA A 364 -27.61 15.77 0.25
N ALA A 365 -27.96 16.56 1.28
CA ALA A 365 -29.08 17.49 1.22
C ALA A 365 -28.87 18.51 0.07
N GLY A 366 -29.67 18.38 -0.98
CA GLY A 366 -29.63 19.25 -2.15
C GLY A 366 -28.60 18.86 -3.23
N LEU A 367 -27.85 17.76 -3.04
CA LEU A 367 -26.89 17.24 -4.00
C LEU A 367 -27.44 16.00 -4.72
N VAL A 368 -26.95 15.75 -5.94
CA VAL A 368 -27.10 14.46 -6.61
C VAL A 368 -25.99 13.54 -6.18
N TRP A 369 -26.33 12.31 -5.80
CA TRP A 369 -25.36 11.30 -5.40
C TRP A 369 -25.73 9.93 -5.95
N GLU A 370 -24.77 9.05 -6.07
CA GLU A 370 -24.93 7.70 -6.60
C GLU A 370 -24.75 6.66 -5.49
N ALA A 371 -25.55 5.60 -5.59
CA ALA A 371 -25.31 4.35 -4.88
C ALA A 371 -25.05 3.23 -5.90
N ARG A 372 -23.93 2.54 -5.73
CA ARG A 372 -23.50 1.43 -6.56
C ARG A 372 -23.49 0.16 -5.72
N VAL A 373 -23.89 -0.95 -6.29
CA VAL A 373 -23.87 -2.27 -5.63
C VAL A 373 -22.97 -3.20 -6.44
N PHE A 374 -22.05 -3.84 -5.75
CA PHE A 374 -21.07 -4.76 -6.33
C PHE A 374 -21.29 -6.15 -5.77
N ASP A 375 -21.11 -7.19 -6.58
CA ASP A 375 -21.08 -8.59 -6.13
C ASP A 375 -19.74 -8.95 -5.46
N GLY A 376 -19.64 -10.18 -4.94
CA GLY A 376 -18.43 -10.68 -4.29
C GLY A 376 -17.19 -10.82 -5.20
N MET A 377 -17.36 -10.60 -6.51
CA MET A 377 -16.28 -10.57 -7.51
C MET A 377 -15.97 -9.14 -7.98
N GLY A 378 -16.51 -8.12 -7.29
CA GLY A 378 -16.28 -6.71 -7.64
C GLY A 378 -17.06 -6.21 -8.87
N ARG A 379 -17.96 -7.02 -9.47
CA ARG A 379 -18.76 -6.55 -10.62
C ARG A 379 -19.91 -5.69 -10.14
N GLN A 380 -20.07 -4.50 -10.75
CA GLN A 380 -21.21 -3.64 -10.48
C GLN A 380 -22.50 -4.28 -10.99
N VAL A 381 -23.43 -4.58 -10.07
CA VAL A 381 -24.73 -5.19 -10.35
C VAL A 381 -25.89 -4.19 -10.33
N LEU A 382 -25.70 -3.03 -9.67
CA LEU A 382 -26.68 -1.96 -9.61
C LEU A 382 -25.97 -0.61 -9.51
N CYS A 383 -26.50 0.42 -10.20
CA CYS A 383 -26.13 1.81 -10.00
C CYS A 383 -27.41 2.67 -10.06
N ARG A 384 -27.58 3.58 -9.10
CA ARG A 384 -28.71 4.52 -9.06
C ARG A 384 -28.28 5.87 -8.55
N SER A 385 -28.78 6.93 -9.22
CA SER A 385 -28.60 8.30 -8.77
C SER A 385 -29.80 8.77 -7.98
N PHE A 386 -29.57 9.53 -6.92
CA PHE A 386 -30.55 10.03 -5.99
C PHE A 386 -30.35 11.51 -5.72
N THR A 387 -31.43 12.16 -5.27
CA THR A 387 -31.42 13.54 -4.76
C THR A 387 -31.98 13.55 -3.33
N GLY A 388 -31.35 14.31 -2.44
CA GLY A 388 -31.77 14.39 -1.04
C GLY A 388 -31.07 13.39 -0.11
N PRO A 389 -31.34 13.44 1.19
CA PRO A 389 -30.55 12.73 2.21
C PRO A 389 -30.94 11.26 2.39
N GLU A 390 -31.99 10.78 1.76
CA GLU A 390 -32.47 9.40 1.91
C GLU A 390 -32.83 8.80 0.57
N ALA A 391 -32.44 7.55 0.34
CA ALA A 391 -32.70 6.80 -0.88
C ALA A 391 -33.07 5.35 -0.60
N ALA A 392 -34.02 4.82 -1.38
CA ALA A 392 -34.36 3.40 -1.34
C ALA A 392 -33.78 2.68 -2.56
N LEU A 393 -32.89 1.74 -2.33
CA LEU A 393 -32.36 0.82 -3.34
C LEU A 393 -33.31 -0.36 -3.50
N ASP A 394 -33.81 -0.58 -4.70
CA ASP A 394 -34.58 -1.75 -5.06
C ASP A 394 -33.62 -2.85 -5.51
N LEU A 395 -33.61 -3.93 -4.74
CA LEU A 395 -32.75 -5.10 -4.93
C LEU A 395 -33.53 -6.31 -5.46
N SER A 396 -34.79 -6.15 -5.88
CA SER A 396 -35.69 -7.24 -6.28
C SER A 396 -35.18 -8.08 -7.46
N GLY A 397 -34.24 -7.55 -8.23
CA GLY A 397 -33.56 -8.28 -9.32
C GLY A 397 -32.19 -8.87 -8.96
N ILE A 398 -31.76 -8.75 -7.69
CA ILE A 398 -30.44 -9.19 -7.24
C ILE A 398 -30.61 -10.51 -6.49
N PRO A 399 -29.89 -11.58 -6.86
CA PRO A 399 -29.96 -12.88 -6.17
C PRO A 399 -29.59 -12.76 -4.68
N ALA A 400 -30.07 -13.68 -3.85
CA ALA A 400 -29.64 -13.77 -2.47
C ALA A 400 -28.13 -14.00 -2.41
N GLY A 401 -27.43 -13.24 -1.54
CA GLY A 401 -25.98 -13.29 -1.46
C GLY A 401 -25.38 -12.12 -0.70
N MET A 402 -24.06 -12.06 -0.73
CA MET A 402 -23.28 -10.97 -0.14
C MET A 402 -22.84 -9.99 -1.22
N TYR A 403 -23.05 -8.71 -0.95
CA TYR A 403 -22.76 -7.59 -1.84
C TYR A 403 -22.09 -6.47 -1.07
N PHE A 404 -21.55 -5.50 -1.79
CA PHE A 404 -21.02 -4.25 -1.25
C PHE A 404 -21.78 -3.07 -1.85
N VAL A 405 -22.19 -2.14 -1.01
CA VAL A 405 -22.81 -0.88 -1.43
C VAL A 405 -21.80 0.23 -1.27
N GLU A 406 -21.59 0.97 -2.34
CA GLU A 406 -20.78 2.18 -2.37
C GLU A 406 -21.70 3.40 -2.54
N VAL A 407 -21.43 4.48 -1.81
CA VAL A 407 -22.25 5.70 -1.84
C VAL A 407 -21.39 6.92 -2.13
N GLY A 408 -21.69 7.60 -3.23
CA GLY A 408 -21.05 8.84 -3.67
C GLY A 408 -19.60 8.67 -4.10
N ALA A 409 -18.95 9.77 -4.46
CA ALA A 409 -17.53 9.82 -4.83
C ALA A 409 -16.59 9.74 -3.60
N TRP A 410 -17.11 9.50 -2.41
CA TRP A 410 -16.39 9.63 -1.13
C TRP A 410 -16.05 8.29 -0.48
N GLY A 411 -16.12 7.19 -1.24
CA GLY A 411 -15.60 5.89 -0.82
C GLY A 411 -16.36 5.19 0.33
N TRP A 412 -17.56 5.68 0.74
CA TRP A 412 -18.31 4.95 1.74
C TRP A 412 -18.77 3.62 1.18
N ARG A 413 -18.26 2.52 1.74
CA ARG A 413 -18.63 1.14 1.39
C ARG A 413 -19.16 0.40 2.61
N LYS A 414 -20.18 -0.41 2.40
CA LYS A 414 -20.72 -1.29 3.43
C LYS A 414 -21.19 -2.61 2.84
N ARG A 415 -20.91 -3.67 3.57
CA ARG A 415 -21.44 -5.00 3.25
C ARG A 415 -22.96 -5.00 3.33
N LEU A 416 -23.60 -5.55 2.30
CA LEU A 416 -25.04 -5.76 2.19
C LEU A 416 -25.31 -7.27 2.05
N VAL A 417 -26.18 -7.81 2.87
CA VAL A 417 -26.67 -9.18 2.74
C VAL A 417 -28.08 -9.13 2.17
N VAL A 418 -28.30 -9.74 1.01
CA VAL A 418 -29.62 -9.91 0.38
C VAL A 418 -30.11 -11.32 0.68
N ARG A 419 -31.36 -11.42 1.21
CA ARG A 419 -32.02 -12.70 1.53
C ARG A 419 -33.20 -12.99 0.63
#